data_079b5ba8f0252a2b0a7a1208535dd603
#
_entry.id   079b5ba8f0252a2b0a7a1208535dd603
#
_cell.length_a   1.000
_cell.length_b   1.000
_cell.length_c   1.000
_cell.angle_alpha   90.00
_cell.angle_beta   90.00
_cell.angle_gamma   90.00
#
_symmetry.space_group_name_H-M   'P 1'
#
loop_
_entity.id
_entity.type
_entity.pdbx_description
1 polymer ?
#
loop_
_entity_poly.entity_id
_entity_poly.type
_entity_poly.pdbx_seq_one_letter_code
_entity_poly.pdbx_strand_id
1 'polypeptide(L)'
;DNHGNRVEGKYDNNVRMMLTGQVFAIMSGTADEKQVQAVCESADTYLYDKDAGGYRLNTNFHENKFDLGRMFGFAYGEKENGAVFSHMTVMYANALYQRGFIREGYKALQTLADTALDFDTSRIYPGIPEYFNAEGRGMYAYLTGAASWYMLTLITEVFGVKGSFGDLVLEPKLVKEQFDDDGNAGIRLEFAGNTFVIR
;
A
#
# COMPACT_ATOMS: atom_id res chain seq x y z
N ASP A 1 8.49 -19.60 11.49
CA ASP A 1 8.08 -19.43 12.88
C ASP A 1 9.25 -19.63 13.84
N ASN A 2 9.02 -19.46 15.12
CA ASN A 2 10.04 -19.63 16.16
C ASN A 2 10.59 -21.08 16.27
N HIS A 3 9.94 -22.03 15.64
CA HIS A 3 10.35 -23.44 15.60
C HIS A 3 11.10 -23.79 14.31
N GLY A 4 11.38 -22.80 13.46
CA GLY A 4 12.02 -23.00 12.17
C GLY A 4 11.10 -23.55 11.08
N ASN A 5 9.79 -23.64 11.32
CA ASN A 5 8.85 -24.07 10.30
C ASN A 5 8.56 -22.95 9.31
N ARG A 6 8.47 -23.29 8.04
CA ARG A 6 8.01 -22.35 7.00
C ARG A 6 6.54 -22.00 7.25
N VAL A 7 6.23 -20.71 7.23
CA VAL A 7 4.88 -20.18 7.45
C VAL A 7 4.19 -19.81 6.15
N GLU A 8 4.92 -19.15 5.26
CA GLU A 8 4.42 -18.69 3.97
C GLU A 8 4.83 -19.65 2.84
N GLY A 9 4.04 -19.68 1.79
CA GLY A 9 4.28 -20.44 0.59
C GLY A 9 3.10 -21.28 0.14
N LYS A 10 3.36 -22.24 -0.74
CA LYS A 10 2.34 -23.13 -1.27
C LYS A 10 2.16 -24.32 -0.33
N TYR A 11 0.92 -24.54 0.08
CA TYR A 11 0.46 -25.65 0.90
C TYR A 11 -0.64 -26.37 0.12
N ASP A 12 -0.79 -27.67 0.26
CA ASP A 12 -1.67 -28.56 -0.52
C ASP A 12 -2.75 -27.88 -1.39
N ASN A 13 -3.73 -27.24 -0.77
CA ASN A 13 -4.83 -26.56 -1.46
C ASN A 13 -4.86 -25.05 -1.21
N ASN A 14 -3.80 -24.48 -0.64
CA ASN A 14 -3.79 -23.07 -0.22
C ASN A 14 -2.41 -22.41 -0.44
N VAL A 15 -2.42 -21.12 -0.73
CA VAL A 15 -1.23 -20.28 -0.72
C VAL A 15 -1.28 -19.38 0.51
N ARG A 16 -0.25 -19.43 1.34
CA ARG A 16 -0.07 -18.53 2.48
C ARG A 16 0.90 -17.43 2.10
N MET A 17 0.42 -16.21 2.08
CA MET A 17 1.20 -15.02 1.78
C MET A 17 0.83 -13.91 2.74
N MET A 18 1.82 -13.23 3.28
CA MET A 18 1.68 -12.03 4.12
C MET A 18 2.34 -10.84 3.42
N LEU A 19 1.59 -9.76 3.24
CA LEU A 19 2.06 -8.56 2.54
C LEU A 19 3.21 -7.89 3.29
N THR A 20 3.16 -7.86 4.61
CA THR A 20 4.13 -7.16 5.46
C THR A 20 5.58 -7.58 5.18
N GLY A 21 5.84 -8.88 5.14
CA GLY A 21 7.18 -9.41 4.85
C GLY A 21 7.69 -9.00 3.48
N GLN A 22 6.80 -9.00 2.48
CA GLN A 22 7.12 -8.61 1.11
C GLN A 22 7.44 -7.11 1.02
N VAL A 23 6.62 -6.27 1.68
CA VAL A 23 6.85 -4.81 1.71
C VAL A 23 8.21 -4.48 2.30
N PHE A 24 8.57 -5.06 3.43
CA PHE A 24 9.89 -4.81 4.04
C PHE A 24 11.06 -5.35 3.20
N ALA A 25 10.89 -6.47 2.52
CA ALA A 25 11.91 -6.99 1.60
C ALA A 25 12.15 -6.03 0.41
N ILE A 26 11.09 -5.41 -0.12
CA ILE A 26 11.19 -4.41 -1.19
C ILE A 26 11.83 -3.12 -0.68
N MET A 27 11.32 -2.57 0.43
CA MET A 27 11.80 -1.30 1.02
C MET A 27 13.27 -1.35 1.42
N SER A 28 13.72 -2.45 2.02
CA SER A 28 15.10 -2.61 2.46
C SER A 28 16.09 -2.86 1.32
N GLY A 29 15.61 -3.12 0.10
CA GLY A 29 16.45 -3.51 -1.02
C GLY A 29 16.97 -4.95 -0.94
N THR A 30 16.48 -5.76 0.03
CA THR A 30 16.86 -7.17 0.14
C THR A 30 16.33 -8.00 -1.03
N ALA A 31 15.12 -7.68 -1.51
CA ALA A 31 14.58 -8.27 -2.73
C ALA A 31 15.24 -7.66 -3.96
N ASP A 32 15.75 -8.48 -4.87
CA ASP A 32 16.20 -8.04 -6.19
C ASP A 32 15.00 -7.72 -7.11
N GLU A 33 15.28 -7.20 -8.31
CA GLU A 33 14.25 -6.76 -9.26
C GLU A 33 13.30 -7.89 -9.70
N LYS A 34 13.84 -9.09 -9.91
CA LYS A 34 13.04 -10.27 -10.28
C LYS A 34 12.15 -10.72 -9.12
N GLN A 35 12.66 -10.63 -7.90
CA GLN A 35 11.90 -10.95 -6.70
C GLN A 35 10.78 -9.92 -6.48
N VAL A 36 11.04 -8.62 -6.69
CA VAL A 36 10.00 -7.59 -6.61
C VAL A 36 8.90 -7.85 -7.64
N GLN A 37 9.27 -8.15 -8.90
CA GLN A 37 8.30 -8.51 -9.94
C GLN A 37 7.45 -9.72 -9.52
N ALA A 38 8.07 -10.79 -9.00
CA ALA A 38 7.36 -11.98 -8.53
C ALA A 38 6.44 -11.68 -7.33
N VAL A 39 6.83 -10.75 -6.47
CA VAL A 39 5.96 -10.26 -5.36
C VAL A 39 4.75 -9.54 -5.93
N CYS A 40 4.90 -8.64 -6.91
CA CYS A 40 3.79 -7.94 -7.54
C CYS A 40 2.78 -8.91 -8.15
N GLU A 41 3.25 -9.88 -8.93
CA GLU A 41 2.40 -10.91 -9.55
C GLU A 41 1.68 -11.77 -8.51
N SER A 42 2.38 -12.14 -7.44
CA SER A 42 1.80 -12.92 -6.34
C SER A 42 0.79 -12.10 -5.53
N ALA A 43 1.09 -10.84 -5.24
CA ALA A 43 0.19 -9.94 -4.52
C ALA A 43 -1.09 -9.68 -5.33
N ASP A 44 -0.96 -9.47 -6.64
CA ASP A 44 -2.11 -9.31 -7.54
C ASP A 44 -2.98 -10.58 -7.60
N THR A 45 -2.35 -11.75 -7.54
CA THR A 45 -3.05 -13.04 -7.64
C THR A 45 -3.73 -13.45 -6.34
N TYR A 46 -3.06 -13.21 -5.20
CA TYR A 46 -3.47 -13.81 -3.92
C TYR A 46 -3.97 -12.81 -2.88
N LEU A 47 -3.57 -11.55 -2.97
CA LEU A 47 -3.89 -10.53 -1.96
C LEU A 47 -4.81 -9.43 -2.49
N TYR A 48 -4.82 -9.16 -3.79
CA TYR A 48 -5.64 -8.11 -4.35
C TYR A 48 -7.11 -8.49 -4.34
N ASP A 49 -7.92 -7.67 -3.67
CA ASP A 49 -9.37 -7.83 -3.56
C ASP A 49 -10.02 -6.46 -3.77
N LYS A 50 -10.61 -6.29 -4.95
CA LYS A 50 -11.23 -5.03 -5.36
C LYS A 50 -12.40 -4.65 -4.46
N ASP A 51 -13.19 -5.64 -4.04
CA ASP A 51 -14.40 -5.39 -3.25
C ASP A 51 -14.06 -5.03 -1.80
N ALA A 52 -12.94 -5.55 -1.29
CA ALA A 52 -12.41 -5.15 0.01
C ALA A 52 -11.59 -3.85 -0.03
N GLY A 53 -11.30 -3.31 -1.22
CA GLY A 53 -10.63 -2.02 -1.36
C GLY A 53 -9.13 -2.07 -1.64
N GLY A 54 -8.57 -3.21 -2.06
CA GLY A 54 -7.19 -3.31 -2.48
C GLY A 54 -6.45 -4.54 -1.98
N TYR A 55 -5.21 -4.36 -1.53
CA TYR A 55 -4.35 -5.47 -1.12
C TYR A 55 -4.61 -5.87 0.33
N ARG A 56 -5.07 -7.10 0.54
CA ARG A 56 -5.23 -7.70 1.87
C ARG A 56 -3.88 -7.91 2.54
N LEU A 57 -3.86 -7.81 3.85
CA LEU A 57 -2.63 -7.98 4.63
C LEU A 57 -2.07 -9.40 4.58
N ASN A 58 -2.95 -10.39 4.47
CA ASN A 58 -2.59 -11.80 4.27
C ASN A 58 -3.71 -12.57 3.59
N THR A 59 -3.36 -13.69 2.99
CA THR A 59 -4.32 -14.71 2.52
C THR A 59 -5.01 -15.38 3.70
N ASN A 60 -6.19 -15.97 3.47
CA ASN A 60 -6.83 -16.81 4.49
C ASN A 60 -6.02 -18.10 4.68
N PHE A 61 -5.53 -18.35 5.88
CA PHE A 61 -4.78 -19.58 6.19
C PHE A 61 -5.68 -20.76 6.48
N HIS A 62 -7.00 -20.56 6.62
CA HIS A 62 -8.01 -21.55 6.98
C HIS A 62 -7.72 -22.32 8.29
N GLU A 63 -6.84 -21.76 9.11
CA GLU A 63 -6.52 -22.26 10.44
C GLU A 63 -6.07 -21.11 11.35
N ASN A 64 -6.25 -21.27 12.64
CA ASN A 64 -5.78 -20.30 13.62
C ASN A 64 -4.35 -20.64 14.06
N LYS A 65 -3.41 -19.75 13.70
CA LYS A 65 -1.98 -19.85 14.03
C LYS A 65 -1.64 -18.90 15.17
N PHE A 66 -2.19 -19.13 16.37
CA PHE A 66 -1.93 -18.25 17.53
C PHE A 66 -0.46 -18.12 17.91
N ASP A 67 0.37 -19.07 17.51
CA ASP A 67 1.82 -19.05 17.64
C ASP A 67 2.50 -17.95 16.78
N LEU A 68 1.81 -17.42 15.77
CA LEU A 68 2.30 -16.32 14.94
C LEU A 68 1.91 -14.91 15.45
N GLY A 69 1.32 -14.85 16.63
CA GLY A 69 0.97 -13.58 17.28
C GLY A 69 -0.50 -13.23 17.21
N ARG A 70 -0.81 -11.98 17.59
CA ARG A 70 -2.19 -11.52 17.82
C ARG A 70 -3.07 -11.48 16.58
N MET A 71 -2.51 -11.47 15.38
CA MET A 71 -3.31 -11.35 14.15
C MET A 71 -4.40 -12.42 14.07
N PHE A 72 -4.11 -13.64 14.46
CA PHE A 72 -5.08 -14.74 14.48
C PHE A 72 -6.11 -14.68 15.64
N GLY A 73 -6.03 -13.66 16.48
CA GLY A 73 -7.11 -13.31 17.41
C GLY A 73 -8.28 -12.56 16.78
N PHE A 74 -8.16 -12.14 15.51
CA PHE A 74 -9.21 -11.48 14.74
C PHE A 74 -9.79 -12.43 13.70
N ALA A 75 -11.08 -12.27 13.39
CA ALA A 75 -11.68 -12.95 12.25
C ALA A 75 -10.98 -12.55 10.95
N TYR A 76 -10.93 -13.45 9.98
CA TYR A 76 -10.36 -13.11 8.66
C TYR A 76 -11.16 -12.00 7.98
N GLY A 77 -10.45 -11.01 7.46
CA GLY A 77 -11.02 -9.78 6.91
C GLY A 77 -11.06 -8.62 7.91
N GLU A 78 -10.64 -8.85 9.15
CA GLU A 78 -10.61 -7.84 10.21
C GLU A 78 -9.19 -7.55 10.69
N LYS A 79 -8.88 -6.26 10.86
CA LYS A 79 -7.59 -5.78 11.37
C LYS A 79 -6.38 -6.45 10.69
N GLU A 80 -5.45 -6.96 11.50
CA GLU A 80 -4.22 -7.56 11.00
C GLU A 80 -4.42 -8.94 10.36
N ASN A 81 -5.65 -9.49 10.38
CA ASN A 81 -5.94 -10.78 9.76
C ASN A 81 -6.74 -10.62 8.47
N GLY A 82 -6.05 -10.30 7.38
CA GLY A 82 -6.64 -10.28 6.04
C GLY A 82 -7.50 -9.07 5.68
N ALA A 83 -7.56 -8.02 6.52
CA ALA A 83 -8.13 -6.75 6.11
C ALA A 83 -7.22 -6.04 5.09
N VAL A 84 -7.76 -5.07 4.34
CA VAL A 84 -6.95 -4.12 3.59
C VAL A 84 -6.43 -3.07 4.57
N PHE A 85 -5.22 -3.26 5.06
CA PHE A 85 -4.63 -2.41 6.08
C PHE A 85 -3.97 -1.20 5.41
N SER A 86 -4.62 -0.04 5.50
CA SER A 86 -4.31 1.13 4.68
C SER A 86 -2.84 1.57 4.76
N HIS A 87 -2.27 1.60 5.98
CA HIS A 87 -0.87 1.98 6.14
C HIS A 87 0.09 1.03 5.41
N MET A 88 -0.14 -0.29 5.52
CA MET A 88 0.69 -1.27 4.83
C MET A 88 0.54 -1.20 3.30
N THR A 89 -0.67 -0.95 2.81
CA THR A 89 -0.91 -0.73 1.37
C THR A 89 -0.14 0.49 0.87
N VAL A 90 -0.12 1.59 1.62
CA VAL A 90 0.65 2.78 1.25
C VAL A 90 2.15 2.53 1.33
N MET A 91 2.63 1.80 2.34
CA MET A 91 4.04 1.39 2.42
C MET A 91 4.43 0.50 1.23
N TYR A 92 3.54 -0.41 0.80
CA TYR A 92 3.74 -1.22 -0.40
C TYR A 92 3.90 -0.35 -1.64
N ALA A 93 2.96 0.57 -1.86
CA ALA A 93 3.03 1.51 -2.98
C ALA A 93 4.32 2.35 -2.95
N ASN A 94 4.67 2.91 -1.80
CA ASN A 94 5.90 3.69 -1.61
C ASN A 94 7.15 2.88 -1.98
N ALA A 95 7.26 1.66 -1.47
CA ALA A 95 8.36 0.75 -1.77
C ALA A 95 8.46 0.44 -3.27
N LEU A 96 7.33 0.21 -3.94
CA LEU A 96 7.27 -0.04 -5.38
C LEU A 96 7.74 1.18 -6.18
N TYR A 97 7.27 2.38 -5.84
CA TYR A 97 7.72 3.61 -6.47
C TYR A 97 9.22 3.83 -6.31
N GLN A 98 9.78 3.59 -5.11
CA GLN A 98 11.22 3.69 -4.86
C GLN A 98 12.02 2.73 -5.75
N ARG A 99 11.48 1.56 -6.04
CA ARG A 99 12.11 0.53 -6.86
C ARG A 99 11.78 0.63 -8.35
N GLY A 100 11.05 1.68 -8.79
CA GLY A 100 10.71 1.91 -10.20
C GLY A 100 9.52 1.10 -10.74
N PHE A 101 8.79 0.38 -9.88
CA PHE A 101 7.55 -0.32 -10.22
C PHE A 101 6.37 0.65 -10.14
N ILE A 102 6.37 1.62 -11.05
CA ILE A 102 5.48 2.80 -10.99
C ILE A 102 4.02 2.42 -11.17
N ARG A 103 3.71 1.51 -12.12
CA ARG A 103 2.33 1.11 -12.40
C ARG A 103 1.70 0.35 -11.26
N GLU A 104 2.46 -0.54 -10.65
CA GLU A 104 2.03 -1.33 -9.50
C GLU A 104 1.85 -0.44 -8.27
N GLY A 105 2.76 0.50 -8.05
CA GLY A 105 2.65 1.51 -6.99
C GLY A 105 1.43 2.40 -7.18
N TYR A 106 1.19 2.88 -8.40
CA TYR A 106 -0.01 3.65 -8.76
C TYR A 106 -1.29 2.86 -8.49
N LYS A 107 -1.35 1.60 -8.97
CA LYS A 107 -2.51 0.73 -8.72
C LYS A 107 -2.84 0.63 -7.24
N ALA A 108 -1.83 0.42 -6.38
CA ALA A 108 -2.04 0.30 -4.95
C ALA A 108 -2.56 1.60 -4.32
N LEU A 109 -2.00 2.76 -4.68
CA LEU A 109 -2.47 4.06 -4.19
C LEU A 109 -3.86 4.39 -4.70
N GLN A 110 -4.10 4.21 -6.00
CA GLN A 110 -5.36 4.58 -6.63
C GLN A 110 -6.52 3.75 -6.09
N THR A 111 -6.35 2.42 -5.98
CA THR A 111 -7.40 1.55 -5.42
C THR A 111 -7.76 1.96 -4.00
N LEU A 112 -6.76 2.29 -3.17
CA LEU A 112 -7.00 2.75 -1.80
C LEU A 112 -7.77 4.08 -1.77
N ALA A 113 -7.41 5.02 -2.65
CA ALA A 113 -8.09 6.32 -2.76
C ALA A 113 -9.53 6.16 -3.25
N ASP A 114 -9.74 5.38 -4.32
CA ASP A 114 -11.06 5.13 -4.87
C ASP A 114 -12.01 4.53 -3.83
N THR A 115 -11.51 3.55 -3.07
CA THR A 115 -12.28 2.94 -1.99
C THR A 115 -12.58 3.92 -0.87
N ALA A 116 -11.61 4.75 -0.45
CA ALA A 116 -11.82 5.76 0.60
C ALA A 116 -12.81 6.84 0.16
N LEU A 117 -12.85 7.19 -1.12
CA LEU A 117 -13.74 8.21 -1.69
C LEU A 117 -15.13 7.68 -2.07
N ASP A 118 -15.30 6.37 -2.20
CA ASP A 118 -16.62 5.75 -2.31
C ASP A 118 -17.29 5.73 -0.92
N PHE A 119 -17.96 6.83 -0.59
CA PHE A 119 -18.57 7.01 0.73
C PHE A 119 -19.76 6.07 1.00
N ASP A 120 -20.39 5.58 -0.04
CA ASP A 120 -21.50 4.63 0.08
C ASP A 120 -21.02 3.26 0.57
N THR A 121 -19.83 2.84 0.14
CA THR A 121 -19.20 1.59 0.56
C THR A 121 -18.33 1.80 1.80
N SER A 122 -17.39 2.72 1.77
CA SER A 122 -16.43 2.95 2.86
C SER A 122 -17.09 3.46 4.13
N ARG A 123 -18.15 4.26 3.99
CA ARG A 123 -18.89 4.89 5.10
C ARG A 123 -17.98 5.65 6.07
N ILE A 124 -16.90 6.20 5.53
CA ILE A 124 -15.94 6.99 6.29
C ILE A 124 -15.74 8.35 5.62
N TYR A 125 -15.69 9.42 6.42
CA TYR A 125 -15.45 10.77 5.94
C TYR A 125 -15.00 11.67 7.08
N PRO A 126 -14.02 12.53 6.85
CA PRO A 126 -13.06 12.52 5.73
C PRO A 126 -11.87 11.62 6.05
N GLY A 127 -11.20 11.12 5.00
CA GLY A 127 -9.84 10.59 5.09
C GLY A 127 -9.72 9.10 4.82
N ILE A 128 -8.50 8.60 5.04
CA ILE A 128 -8.15 7.19 4.86
C ILE A 128 -8.26 6.50 6.23
N PRO A 129 -9.07 5.44 6.36
CA PRO A 129 -9.21 4.70 7.61
C PRO A 129 -7.97 3.89 7.95
N GLU A 130 -7.92 3.32 9.16
CA GLU A 130 -6.86 2.39 9.53
C GLU A 130 -6.86 1.16 8.61
N TYR A 131 -8.05 0.61 8.35
CA TYR A 131 -8.22 -0.50 7.42
C TYR A 131 -9.64 -0.51 6.81
N PHE A 132 -9.79 -1.25 5.70
CA PHE A 132 -11.08 -1.65 5.16
C PHE A 132 -11.31 -3.13 5.48
N ASN A 133 -12.50 -3.44 5.99
CA ASN A 133 -12.88 -4.83 6.28
C ASN A 133 -13.26 -5.60 5.00
N ALA A 134 -13.75 -6.83 5.17
CA ALA A 134 -14.08 -7.70 4.03
C ALA A 134 -15.14 -7.13 3.07
N GLU A 135 -16.00 -6.24 3.54
CA GLU A 135 -17.05 -5.56 2.77
C GLU A 135 -16.63 -4.18 2.23
N GLY A 136 -15.35 -3.83 2.32
CA GLY A 136 -14.84 -2.52 1.90
C GLY A 136 -15.22 -1.37 2.83
N ARG A 137 -15.79 -1.65 4.00
CA ARG A 137 -16.13 -0.62 4.98
C ARG A 137 -14.89 -0.14 5.71
N GLY A 138 -14.70 1.18 5.74
CA GLY A 138 -13.63 1.82 6.49
C GLY A 138 -13.84 1.71 8.00
N MET A 139 -12.79 1.32 8.69
CA MET A 139 -12.79 1.09 10.13
C MET A 139 -11.76 2.00 10.79
N TYR A 140 -12.14 2.60 11.91
CA TYR A 140 -11.34 3.56 12.68
C TYR A 140 -11.01 4.85 11.90
N ALA A 141 -11.92 5.81 11.98
CA ALA A 141 -11.82 7.14 11.36
C ALA A 141 -11.02 8.13 12.22
N TYR A 142 -9.80 7.79 12.56
CA TYR A 142 -8.89 8.69 13.25
C TYR A 142 -7.61 8.90 12.47
N LEU A 143 -6.84 9.90 12.83
CA LEU A 143 -5.58 10.21 12.16
C LEU A 143 -4.59 9.06 12.34
N THR A 144 -4.31 8.33 11.25
CA THR A 144 -3.41 7.18 11.24
C THR A 144 -2.17 7.46 10.40
N GLY A 145 -1.17 6.58 10.49
CA GLY A 145 0.00 6.61 9.61
C GLY A 145 -0.35 6.50 8.13
N ALA A 146 -1.51 5.94 7.78
CA ALA A 146 -1.92 5.77 6.39
C ALA A 146 -2.02 7.10 5.63
N ALA A 147 -2.74 8.08 6.17
CA ALA A 147 -2.94 9.37 5.52
C ALA A 147 -1.63 10.16 5.37
N SER A 148 -0.79 10.18 6.41
CA SER A 148 0.50 10.88 6.35
C SER A 148 1.47 10.21 5.37
N TRP A 149 1.54 8.88 5.33
CA TRP A 149 2.34 8.15 4.38
C TRP A 149 1.81 8.28 2.94
N TYR A 150 0.47 8.38 2.78
CA TYR A 150 -0.12 8.64 1.47
C TYR A 150 0.37 9.99 0.91
N MET A 151 0.28 11.06 1.72
CA MET A 151 0.77 12.38 1.34
C MET A 151 2.29 12.38 1.11
N LEU A 152 3.05 11.72 1.98
CA LEU A 152 4.50 11.56 1.80
C LEU A 152 4.81 10.90 0.47
N THR A 153 4.14 9.80 0.14
CA THR A 153 4.36 9.06 -1.10
C THR A 153 4.01 9.90 -2.33
N LEU A 154 2.89 10.64 -2.30
CA LEU A 154 2.54 11.55 -3.39
C LEU A 154 3.64 12.60 -3.62
N ILE A 155 4.12 13.24 -2.57
CA ILE A 155 5.12 14.32 -2.68
C ILE A 155 6.46 13.74 -3.12
N THR A 156 6.98 12.74 -2.40
CA THR A 156 8.38 12.31 -2.56
C THR A 156 8.59 11.29 -3.66
N GLU A 157 7.58 10.48 -3.98
CA GLU A 157 7.73 9.44 -4.98
C GLU A 157 6.94 9.74 -6.27
N VAL A 158 5.66 10.12 -6.16
CA VAL A 158 4.83 10.35 -7.36
C VAL A 158 5.24 11.64 -8.06
N PHE A 159 5.25 12.78 -7.35
CA PHE A 159 5.76 14.05 -7.89
C PHE A 159 7.28 14.18 -7.77
N GLY A 160 7.91 13.31 -6.99
CA GLY A 160 9.36 13.20 -6.89
C GLY A 160 10.05 14.43 -6.28
N VAL A 161 9.37 15.16 -5.38
CA VAL A 161 9.91 16.36 -4.77
C VAL A 161 10.69 16.00 -3.52
N LYS A 162 12.01 16.10 -3.59
CA LYS A 162 12.94 15.71 -2.52
C LYS A 162 14.01 16.77 -2.29
N GLY A 163 14.55 16.81 -1.07
CA GLY A 163 15.77 17.52 -0.76
C GLY A 163 16.98 16.58 -0.80
N SER A 164 18.08 17.01 -1.39
CA SER A 164 19.34 16.27 -1.37
C SER A 164 20.51 17.21 -1.20
N PHE A 165 21.19 17.13 -0.06
CA PHE A 165 22.39 17.94 0.27
C PHE A 165 22.23 19.45 0.05
N GLY A 166 21.02 19.99 0.24
CA GLY A 166 20.70 21.41 0.04
C GLY A 166 20.05 21.73 -1.31
N ASP A 167 20.04 20.79 -2.24
CA ASP A 167 19.40 20.95 -3.55
C ASP A 167 17.95 20.44 -3.54
N LEU A 168 17.11 21.06 -4.37
CA LEU A 168 15.79 20.55 -4.72
C LEU A 168 15.93 19.56 -5.87
N VAL A 169 15.51 18.32 -5.64
CA VAL A 169 15.49 17.26 -6.65
C VAL A 169 14.05 17.02 -7.09
N LEU A 170 13.84 16.95 -8.40
CA LEU A 170 12.55 16.64 -9.02
C LEU A 170 12.68 15.38 -9.88
N GLU A 171 12.08 14.28 -9.42
CA GLU A 171 12.10 12.98 -10.09
C GLU A 171 10.66 12.41 -10.18
N PRO A 172 9.77 13.01 -11.00
CA PRO A 172 8.38 12.58 -11.10
C PRO A 172 8.27 11.16 -11.68
N LYS A 173 7.38 10.38 -11.10
CA LYS A 173 7.08 9.00 -11.51
C LYS A 173 5.57 8.88 -11.75
N LEU A 174 5.08 9.64 -12.73
CA LEU A 174 3.67 9.72 -13.08
C LEU A 174 3.30 8.69 -14.13
N VAL A 175 2.09 8.16 -14.04
CA VAL A 175 1.46 7.37 -15.11
C VAL A 175 0.50 8.24 -15.91
N LYS A 176 0.15 7.81 -17.12
CA LYS A 176 -0.70 8.58 -18.03
C LYS A 176 -2.05 8.99 -17.40
N GLU A 177 -2.58 8.12 -16.57
CA GLU A 177 -3.88 8.28 -15.90
C GLU A 177 -3.89 9.43 -14.86
N GLN A 178 -2.73 9.98 -14.51
CA GLN A 178 -2.57 11.08 -13.55
C GLN A 178 -2.50 12.47 -14.22
N PHE A 179 -2.58 12.52 -15.54
CA PHE A 179 -2.64 13.77 -16.29
C PHE A 179 -4.09 14.12 -16.62
N ASP A 180 -4.38 15.43 -16.59
CA ASP A 180 -5.68 15.94 -17.02
C ASP A 180 -5.83 15.87 -18.56
N ASP A 181 -7.00 16.30 -19.09
CA ASP A 181 -7.32 16.26 -20.53
C ASP A 181 -6.38 17.17 -21.36
N ASP A 182 -5.77 18.16 -20.75
CA ASP A 182 -4.81 19.08 -21.37
C ASP A 182 -3.35 18.56 -21.26
N GLY A 183 -3.16 17.38 -20.66
CA GLY A 183 -1.85 16.75 -20.48
C GLY A 183 -1.02 17.34 -19.35
N ASN A 184 -1.64 17.96 -18.35
CA ASN A 184 -0.96 18.53 -17.19
C ASN A 184 -1.15 17.65 -15.95
N ALA A 185 -0.10 17.59 -15.13
CA ALA A 185 -0.15 17.12 -13.75
C ALA A 185 0.63 18.12 -12.89
N GLY A 186 0.09 18.50 -11.73
CA GLY A 186 0.76 19.53 -10.94
C GLY A 186 0.55 19.41 -9.45
N ILE A 187 1.51 19.96 -8.72
CA ILE A 187 1.46 20.07 -7.27
C ILE A 187 1.89 21.46 -6.81
N ARG A 188 1.19 21.99 -5.82
CA ARG A 188 1.61 23.19 -5.09
C ARG A 188 1.98 22.78 -3.67
N LEU A 189 3.16 23.12 -3.24
CA LEU A 189 3.67 22.76 -1.91
C LEU A 189 4.61 23.81 -1.34
N GLU A 190 4.77 23.78 -0.04
CA GLU A 190 5.80 24.50 0.69
C GLU A 190 7.02 23.58 0.85
N PHE A 191 8.20 24.05 0.44
CA PHE A 191 9.43 23.31 0.60
C PHE A 191 10.57 24.28 0.96
N ALA A 192 11.32 23.98 2.02
CA ALA A 192 12.43 24.79 2.52
C ALA A 192 12.07 26.29 2.69
N GLY A 193 10.84 26.57 3.19
CA GLY A 193 10.35 27.93 3.43
C GLY A 193 9.92 28.71 2.17
N ASN A 194 9.83 28.04 1.03
CA ASN A 194 9.37 28.63 -0.22
C ASN A 194 8.17 27.85 -0.77
N THR A 195 7.25 28.59 -1.45
CA THR A 195 6.14 27.98 -2.17
C THR A 195 6.56 27.61 -3.59
N PHE A 196 6.38 26.35 -3.97
CA PHE A 196 6.63 25.84 -5.32
C PHE A 196 5.33 25.46 -5.98
N VAL A 197 5.23 25.71 -7.29
CA VAL A 197 4.21 25.19 -8.19
C VAL A 197 4.95 24.41 -9.28
N ILE A 198 4.80 23.09 -9.28
CA ILE A 198 5.41 22.16 -10.23
C ILE A 198 4.29 21.68 -11.15
N ARG A 199 4.52 21.79 -12.45
CA ARG A 199 3.58 21.36 -13.51
C ARG A 199 4.31 20.54 -14.53
#